data_98c4ff83858a43ad35594d2eb6d962e1
#
_entry.id   98c4ff83858a43ad35594d2eb6d962e1
#
_cell.length_a   1.000
_cell.length_b   1.000
_cell.length_c   1.000
_cell.angle_alpha   90.00
_cell.angle_beta   90.00
_cell.angle_gamma   90.00
#
_symmetry.space_group_name_H-M   'P 1'
#
loop_
_entity.id
_entity.type
_entity.pdbx_description
1 polymer ?
#
loop_
_entity_poly.entity_id
_entity_poly.type
_entity_poly.pdbx_seq_one_letter_code
_entity_poly.pdbx_strand_id
1 'polypeptide(L)'
;MSLKKFAKVFGAALVMATATFSTTASAQNLQSVSSYRKAHSDMLAKQSRIKDQIRLEEAQKYAQDLYGEDEPEPDIYTEGWESGLVNPYKDMHVPYSKRIDVRHYSLPVKGHYVTSHYGYRPRFGRSHKGVDLRAAIGDTVRAAFSGRVRLTKYERGGYGFYVIVRHENGLETVYGHLSRFLVKPNQYVKVGQPIALSGNTGRSTGPHLHFETRYMGYAINPEAIFDFVNHVTVTDNYTFTKDTYMDARSNSSRASR
;
A
#
# COMPACT_ATOMS: atom_id res chain seq x y z
N MET A 1 10.27 -64.29 3.31
CA MET A 1 9.89 -64.11 4.73
C MET A 1 9.00 -62.86 4.83
N SER A 2 7.94 -63.08 4.88
CA SER A 2 6.55 -62.92 5.36
C SER A 2 6.23 -61.52 5.94
N LEU A 3 5.40 -60.79 5.21
CA LEU A 3 4.76 -59.49 5.48
C LEU A 3 3.61 -59.62 6.56
N LYS A 4 3.70 -60.52 7.53
CA LYS A 4 2.64 -60.86 8.47
C LYS A 4 2.94 -60.54 9.93
N LYS A 5 3.86 -59.63 10.26
CA LYS A 5 4.17 -59.28 11.66
C LYS A 5 3.98 -57.83 12.08
N PHE A 6 3.29 -56.98 11.27
CA PHE A 6 3.02 -55.60 11.66
C PHE A 6 1.54 -55.29 11.94
N ALA A 7 0.67 -56.29 12.06
CA ALA A 7 -0.77 -56.07 12.23
C ALA A 7 -1.29 -56.60 13.58
N LYS A 8 -0.55 -56.38 14.69
CA LYS A 8 -1.02 -56.84 16.03
C LYS A 8 -0.68 -55.90 17.21
N VAL A 9 -0.67 -54.59 17.05
CA VAL A 9 -0.53 -53.66 18.20
C VAL A 9 -1.58 -52.57 18.21
N PHE A 10 -2.54 -52.52 17.31
CA PHE A 10 -3.63 -51.51 17.36
C PHE A 10 -5.02 -52.15 17.42
N GLY A 11 -5.20 -53.07 18.37
CA GLY A 11 -6.50 -53.68 18.60
C GLY A 11 -6.67 -54.01 20.05
N ALA A 12 -7.03 -53.04 20.90
CA ALA A 12 -7.80 -53.22 22.15
C ALA A 12 -7.73 -51.97 23.02
N ALA A 13 -8.69 -51.07 22.88
CA ALA A 13 -9.26 -50.27 23.97
C ALA A 13 -10.47 -49.47 23.44
N LEU A 14 -11.51 -50.17 23.00
CA LEU A 14 -12.85 -49.60 22.96
C LEU A 14 -13.44 -49.74 24.34
N VAL A 15 -13.07 -48.87 25.27
CA VAL A 15 -13.78 -48.69 26.53
C VAL A 15 -14.92 -47.70 26.26
N MET A 16 -16.15 -48.23 26.34
CA MET A 16 -17.36 -47.41 26.46
C MET A 16 -17.28 -46.58 27.74
N ALA A 17 -16.86 -45.34 27.64
CA ALA A 17 -17.13 -44.32 28.64
C ALA A 17 -18.30 -43.48 28.11
N THR A 18 -19.47 -43.72 28.69
CA THR A 18 -20.61 -42.79 28.66
C THR A 18 -20.20 -41.53 29.42
N ALA A 19 -19.53 -40.60 28.74
CA ALA A 19 -19.20 -39.30 29.30
C ALA A 19 -20.33 -38.34 28.98
N THR A 20 -20.92 -37.79 30.02
CA THR A 20 -21.74 -36.59 29.99
C THR A 20 -21.05 -35.51 29.18
N PHE A 21 -21.63 -35.15 28.03
CA PHE A 21 -21.13 -34.08 27.20
C PHE A 21 -21.19 -32.76 27.97
N SER A 22 -20.08 -32.33 28.52
CA SER A 22 -19.93 -30.99 29.08
C SER A 22 -19.78 -30.02 27.92
N THR A 23 -20.53 -28.93 27.95
CA THR A 23 -20.54 -27.85 26.95
C THR A 23 -19.18 -27.18 26.78
N THR A 24 -18.22 -27.45 27.68
CA THR A 24 -16.84 -26.94 27.60
C THR A 24 -15.97 -27.61 26.53
N ALA A 25 -16.18 -28.92 26.26
CA ALA A 25 -15.41 -29.62 25.22
C ALA A 25 -15.74 -29.14 23.80
N SER A 26 -16.96 -28.71 23.57
CA SER A 26 -17.42 -28.16 22.28
C SER A 26 -16.81 -26.79 22.01
N ALA A 27 -16.68 -25.92 23.02
CA ALA A 27 -16.07 -24.59 22.87
C ALA A 27 -14.55 -24.65 22.60
N GLN A 28 -13.84 -25.56 23.28
CA GLN A 28 -12.41 -25.79 23.05
C GLN A 28 -12.13 -26.34 21.63
N ASN A 29 -13.01 -27.20 21.12
CA ASN A 29 -12.88 -27.73 19.75
C ASN A 29 -13.16 -26.67 18.68
N LEU A 30 -14.11 -25.77 18.91
CA LEU A 30 -14.38 -24.64 18.02
C LEU A 30 -13.23 -23.62 18.01
N GLN A 31 -12.59 -23.34 19.15
CA GLN A 31 -11.41 -22.49 19.23
C GLN A 31 -10.20 -23.10 18.49
N SER A 32 -9.98 -24.42 18.63
CA SER A 32 -8.89 -25.10 17.90
C SER A 32 -9.10 -25.09 16.39
N VAL A 33 -10.33 -25.29 15.90
CA VAL A 33 -10.68 -25.20 14.49
C VAL A 33 -10.53 -23.77 13.95
N SER A 34 -10.91 -22.77 14.74
CA SER A 34 -10.76 -21.36 14.38
C SER A 34 -9.28 -20.97 14.27
N SER A 35 -8.44 -21.35 15.24
CA SER A 35 -7.00 -21.09 15.21
C SER A 35 -6.30 -21.82 14.05
N TYR A 36 -6.70 -23.06 13.75
CA TYR A 36 -6.19 -23.80 12.57
C TYR A 36 -6.57 -23.11 11.26
N ARG A 37 -7.83 -22.67 11.10
CA ARG A 37 -8.27 -21.93 9.90
C ARG A 37 -7.51 -20.62 9.74
N LYS A 38 -7.28 -19.89 10.84
CA LYS A 38 -6.48 -18.66 10.82
C LYS A 38 -5.04 -18.94 10.41
N ALA A 39 -4.39 -19.92 11.03
CA ALA A 39 -3.01 -20.31 10.69
C ALA A 39 -2.88 -20.78 9.22
N HIS A 40 -3.87 -21.52 8.71
CA HIS A 40 -3.90 -21.94 7.30
C HIS A 40 -4.10 -20.75 6.35
N SER A 41 -4.98 -19.82 6.68
CA SER A 41 -5.18 -18.57 5.92
C SER A 41 -3.91 -17.71 5.89
N ASP A 42 -3.25 -17.56 7.06
CA ASP A 42 -2.00 -16.80 7.17
C ASP A 42 -0.86 -17.45 6.37
N MET A 43 -0.80 -18.79 6.36
CA MET A 43 0.16 -19.54 5.56
C MET A 43 -0.09 -19.36 4.05
N LEU A 44 -1.34 -19.41 3.59
CA LEU A 44 -1.70 -19.17 2.20
C LEU A 44 -1.38 -17.73 1.77
N ALA A 45 -1.67 -16.75 2.64
CA ALA A 45 -1.32 -15.35 2.41
C ALA A 45 0.21 -15.15 2.33
N LYS A 46 0.98 -15.84 3.17
CA LYS A 46 2.44 -15.84 3.13
C LYS A 46 2.97 -16.47 1.84
N GLN A 47 2.41 -17.59 1.39
CA GLN A 47 2.77 -18.22 0.12
C GLN A 47 2.46 -17.34 -1.08
N SER A 48 1.31 -16.64 -1.09
CA SER A 48 0.97 -15.68 -2.13
C SER A 48 2.00 -14.55 -2.19
N ARG A 49 2.33 -13.94 -1.05
CA ARG A 49 3.36 -12.88 -0.95
C ARG A 49 4.72 -13.34 -1.49
N ILE A 50 5.15 -14.57 -1.16
CA ILE A 50 6.40 -15.13 -1.65
C ILE A 50 6.36 -15.31 -3.18
N LYS A 51 5.24 -15.81 -3.73
CA LYS A 51 5.07 -15.94 -5.18
C LYS A 51 5.11 -14.59 -5.89
N ASP A 52 4.43 -13.58 -5.32
CA ASP A 52 4.42 -12.24 -5.87
C ASP A 52 5.81 -11.60 -5.82
N GLN A 53 6.57 -11.87 -4.75
CA GLN A 53 7.95 -11.41 -4.61
C GLN A 53 8.89 -12.08 -5.61
N ILE A 54 8.79 -13.40 -5.80
CA ILE A 54 9.57 -14.16 -6.82
C ILE A 54 9.25 -13.62 -8.22
N ARG A 55 7.97 -13.46 -8.56
CA ARG A 55 7.56 -12.92 -9.85
C ARG A 55 8.09 -11.51 -10.09
N LEU A 56 8.15 -10.70 -9.04
CA LEU A 56 8.70 -9.35 -9.09
C LEU A 56 10.22 -9.37 -9.32
N GLU A 57 10.95 -10.24 -8.62
CA GLU A 57 12.40 -10.44 -8.80
C GLU A 57 12.74 -10.96 -10.20
N GLU A 58 11.96 -11.89 -10.72
CA GLU A 58 12.09 -12.41 -12.09
C GLU A 58 11.82 -11.31 -13.13
N ALA A 59 10.79 -10.50 -12.94
CA ALA A 59 10.50 -9.36 -13.81
C ALA A 59 11.60 -8.29 -13.77
N GLN A 60 12.20 -8.05 -12.58
CA GLN A 60 13.36 -7.16 -12.43
C GLN A 60 14.58 -7.67 -13.19
N LYS A 61 14.91 -8.97 -12.99
CA LYS A 61 16.04 -9.60 -13.69
C LYS A 61 15.84 -9.55 -15.20
N TYR A 62 14.62 -9.84 -15.67
CA TYR A 62 14.29 -9.77 -17.10
C TYR A 62 14.41 -8.34 -17.66
N ALA A 63 13.94 -7.35 -16.89
CA ALA A 63 14.08 -5.94 -17.27
C ALA A 63 15.56 -5.51 -17.29
N GLN A 64 16.36 -5.94 -16.31
CA GLN A 64 17.78 -5.68 -16.22
C GLN A 64 18.55 -6.32 -17.39
N ASP A 65 18.22 -7.59 -17.74
CA ASP A 65 18.80 -8.31 -18.87
C ASP A 65 18.44 -7.68 -20.24
N LEU A 66 17.23 -7.05 -20.35
CA LEU A 66 16.74 -6.48 -21.61
C LEU A 66 17.18 -5.03 -21.83
N TYR A 67 17.29 -4.23 -20.76
CA TYR A 67 17.51 -2.78 -20.86
C TYR A 67 18.87 -2.32 -20.34
N GLY A 68 19.71 -3.24 -19.81
CA GLY A 68 21.04 -2.94 -19.28
C GLY A 68 21.03 -2.29 -17.89
N GLU A 69 22.23 -2.23 -17.26
CA GLU A 69 22.38 -1.81 -15.86
C GLU A 69 22.29 -0.28 -15.66
N ASP A 70 22.28 0.53 -16.75
CA ASP A 70 22.52 1.97 -16.68
C ASP A 70 21.50 2.83 -17.45
N GLU A 71 20.19 2.66 -17.17
CA GLU A 71 19.30 3.78 -17.50
C GLU A 71 19.64 4.96 -16.58
N PRO A 72 20.02 6.15 -17.12
CA PRO A 72 20.36 7.29 -16.30
C PRO A 72 19.18 7.66 -15.40
N GLU A 73 19.44 7.78 -14.10
CA GLU A 73 18.42 8.20 -13.15
C GLU A 73 17.93 9.60 -13.53
N PRO A 74 16.62 9.80 -13.71
CA PRO A 74 16.10 11.11 -14.02
C PRO A 74 16.33 12.08 -12.88
N ASP A 75 16.92 13.25 -13.16
CA ASP A 75 17.05 14.31 -12.16
C ASP A 75 15.68 14.95 -11.89
N ILE A 76 15.02 14.44 -10.86
CA ILE A 76 13.72 14.96 -10.40
C ILE A 76 13.86 16.10 -9.39
N TYR A 77 15.09 16.45 -8.96
CA TYR A 77 15.33 17.45 -7.90
C TYR A 77 15.83 18.77 -8.42
N THR A 78 16.48 18.81 -9.59
CA THR A 78 16.94 20.05 -10.25
C THR A 78 16.17 20.30 -11.52
N GLU A 79 16.48 19.62 -12.64
CA GLU A 79 15.81 19.81 -13.94
C GLU A 79 14.33 19.45 -13.92
N GLY A 80 13.94 18.37 -13.24
CA GLY A 80 12.55 17.94 -13.07
C GLY A 80 11.80 18.65 -11.95
N TRP A 81 12.39 19.67 -11.29
CA TRP A 81 11.70 20.38 -10.23
C TRP A 81 10.71 21.41 -10.78
N GLU A 82 9.43 21.13 -10.63
CA GLU A 82 8.33 22.01 -11.03
C GLU A 82 7.29 22.09 -9.93
N SER A 83 7.08 23.28 -9.39
CA SER A 83 6.15 23.54 -8.28
C SER A 83 4.75 24.00 -8.72
N GLY A 84 4.52 24.21 -10.01
CA GLY A 84 3.24 24.67 -10.57
C GLY A 84 2.31 23.56 -11.02
N LEU A 85 2.87 22.43 -11.48
CA LEU A 85 2.14 21.32 -12.08
C LEU A 85 1.91 20.16 -11.11
N VAL A 86 0.75 19.52 -11.20
CA VAL A 86 0.44 18.29 -10.44
C VAL A 86 1.27 17.11 -10.94
N ASN A 87 1.52 17.03 -12.24
CA ASN A 87 2.40 16.05 -12.86
C ASN A 87 3.39 16.76 -13.80
N PRO A 88 4.62 17.03 -13.34
CA PRO A 88 5.66 17.67 -14.13
C PRO A 88 6.43 16.70 -15.04
N TYR A 89 6.20 15.39 -14.94
CA TYR A 89 7.04 14.36 -15.57
C TYR A 89 6.59 13.95 -16.97
N LYS A 90 5.68 14.71 -17.60
CA LYS A 90 5.02 14.29 -18.86
C LYS A 90 6.01 13.99 -19.99
N ASP A 91 7.09 14.78 -20.03
CA ASP A 91 8.10 14.72 -21.09
C ASP A 91 9.43 14.09 -20.62
N MET A 92 9.45 13.55 -19.39
CA MET A 92 10.62 12.88 -18.83
C MET A 92 10.60 11.38 -19.13
N HIS A 93 11.80 10.84 -19.35
CA HIS A 93 11.95 9.38 -19.41
C HIS A 93 11.68 8.77 -18.04
N VAL A 94 10.76 7.81 -17.99
CA VAL A 94 10.46 7.07 -16.76
C VAL A 94 11.06 5.67 -16.90
N PRO A 95 11.97 5.27 -15.99
CA PRO A 95 12.57 3.95 -16.02
C PRO A 95 11.53 2.84 -16.03
N TYR A 96 11.80 1.74 -16.71
CA TYR A 96 10.91 0.59 -16.74
C TYR A 96 10.73 0.00 -15.34
N SER A 97 11.80 -0.07 -14.57
CA SER A 97 11.81 -0.56 -13.20
C SER A 97 12.66 0.35 -12.31
N LYS A 98 12.23 0.54 -11.05
CA LYS A 98 12.99 1.28 -10.04
C LYS A 98 12.80 0.65 -8.68
N ARG A 99 13.92 0.31 -8.02
CA ARG A 99 13.94 -0.09 -6.61
C ARG A 99 13.94 1.15 -5.71
N ILE A 100 13.03 1.21 -4.76
CA ILE A 100 12.77 2.36 -3.91
C ILE A 100 12.87 1.92 -2.45
N ASP A 101 13.78 2.53 -1.68
CA ASP A 101 13.91 2.31 -0.24
C ASP A 101 12.72 2.95 0.50
N VAL A 102 12.01 2.16 1.30
CA VAL A 102 10.83 2.61 2.05
C VAL A 102 10.94 2.37 3.56
N ARG A 103 12.15 2.09 4.08
CA ARG A 103 12.40 1.75 5.49
C ARG A 103 12.14 2.89 6.47
N HIS A 104 12.51 4.12 6.11
CA HIS A 104 12.42 5.29 6.99
C HIS A 104 11.12 6.06 6.73
N TYR A 105 10.04 5.60 7.25
CA TYR A 105 8.69 6.14 7.00
C TYR A 105 7.96 6.57 8.27
N SER A 106 6.88 7.30 8.09
CA SER A 106 5.86 7.60 9.08
C SER A 106 4.47 7.46 8.46
N LEU A 107 3.52 6.95 9.19
CA LEU A 107 2.13 6.98 8.73
C LEU A 107 1.65 8.44 8.62
N PRO A 108 0.88 8.78 7.57
CA PRO A 108 0.45 10.16 7.32
C PRO A 108 -0.56 10.67 8.34
N VAL A 109 -1.31 9.80 8.99
CA VAL A 109 -2.22 10.12 10.11
C VAL A 109 -2.15 9.03 11.17
N LYS A 110 -2.53 9.35 12.42
CA LYS A 110 -2.55 8.37 13.52
C LYS A 110 -3.65 7.31 13.34
N GLY A 111 -4.73 7.63 12.62
CA GLY A 111 -5.78 6.69 12.30
C GLY A 111 -5.31 5.68 11.25
N HIS A 112 -5.38 4.40 11.58
CA HIS A 112 -4.90 3.29 10.75
C HIS A 112 -6.03 2.60 9.96
N TYR A 113 -7.16 3.25 9.78
CA TYR A 113 -8.31 2.64 9.13
C TYR A 113 -8.46 3.15 7.70
N VAL A 114 -8.27 2.24 6.71
CA VAL A 114 -8.53 2.50 5.30
C VAL A 114 -10.03 2.42 5.08
N THR A 115 -10.65 3.54 4.73
CA THR A 115 -12.09 3.64 4.43
C THR A 115 -12.40 3.39 2.97
N SER A 116 -11.42 3.58 2.09
CA SER A 116 -11.53 3.28 0.67
C SER A 116 -10.17 2.97 0.06
N HIS A 117 -10.10 1.85 -0.65
CA HIS A 117 -8.88 1.30 -1.23
C HIS A 117 -8.54 1.94 -2.57
N TYR A 118 -7.27 1.77 -2.99
CA TYR A 118 -6.77 2.08 -4.31
C TYR A 118 -7.47 1.24 -5.38
N GLY A 119 -7.62 1.79 -6.60
CA GLY A 119 -8.09 1.05 -7.76
C GLY A 119 -9.44 1.53 -8.31
N TYR A 120 -10.02 0.75 -9.22
CA TYR A 120 -11.27 1.12 -9.87
C TYR A 120 -12.46 1.02 -8.92
N ARG A 121 -13.30 2.07 -8.91
CA ARG A 121 -14.51 2.17 -8.09
C ARG A 121 -15.74 2.11 -9.01
N PRO A 122 -16.39 0.94 -9.18
CA PRO A 122 -17.55 0.79 -10.08
C PRO A 122 -18.68 1.79 -9.79
N ARG A 123 -18.98 2.01 -8.51
CA ARG A 123 -20.01 2.96 -8.06
C ARG A 123 -19.80 4.39 -8.57
N PHE A 124 -18.57 4.79 -8.83
CA PHE A 124 -18.21 6.14 -9.25
C PHE A 124 -17.72 6.23 -10.70
N GLY A 125 -17.60 5.09 -11.41
CA GLY A 125 -17.11 5.02 -12.78
C GLY A 125 -15.68 5.54 -12.98
N ARG A 126 -14.84 5.51 -11.92
CA ARG A 126 -13.49 6.09 -11.95
C ARG A 126 -12.51 5.34 -11.07
N SER A 127 -11.22 5.44 -11.41
CA SER A 127 -10.14 4.93 -10.57
C SER A 127 -9.82 5.87 -9.41
N HIS A 128 -9.54 5.28 -8.25
CA HIS A 128 -9.00 5.91 -7.06
C HIS A 128 -7.48 5.79 -7.07
N LYS A 129 -6.78 6.91 -7.10
CA LYS A 129 -5.32 6.96 -7.25
C LYS A 129 -4.55 6.79 -5.95
N GLY A 130 -5.24 6.60 -4.84
CA GLY A 130 -4.68 6.44 -3.51
C GLY A 130 -5.59 5.65 -2.60
N VAL A 131 -5.43 5.86 -1.30
CA VAL A 131 -6.34 5.34 -0.26
C VAL A 131 -6.98 6.50 0.49
N ASP A 132 -8.18 6.28 1.00
CA ASP A 132 -8.82 7.22 1.92
C ASP A 132 -8.64 6.69 3.34
N LEU A 133 -7.98 7.46 4.18
CA LEU A 133 -7.70 7.14 5.58
C LEU A 133 -8.65 7.89 6.49
N ARG A 134 -9.24 7.20 7.46
CA ARG A 134 -10.11 7.82 8.46
C ARG A 134 -9.34 8.89 9.23
N ALA A 135 -9.86 10.12 9.22
CA ALA A 135 -9.32 11.24 9.96
C ALA A 135 -10.44 12.22 10.31
N ALA A 136 -10.41 12.79 11.52
CA ALA A 136 -11.30 13.89 11.89
C ALA A 136 -10.78 15.22 11.32
N ILE A 137 -11.66 16.21 11.14
CA ILE A 137 -11.22 17.54 10.75
C ILE A 137 -10.28 18.09 11.82
N GLY A 138 -9.08 18.54 11.41
CA GLY A 138 -8.06 19.08 12.31
C GLY A 138 -7.04 18.05 12.79
N ASP A 139 -7.17 16.76 12.48
CA ASP A 139 -6.13 15.77 12.77
C ASP A 139 -4.83 16.11 12.06
N THR A 140 -3.71 15.91 12.75
CA THR A 140 -2.40 16.22 12.22
C THR A 140 -2.02 15.27 11.08
N VAL A 141 -1.76 15.82 9.90
CA VAL A 141 -1.20 15.11 8.76
C VAL A 141 0.32 15.28 8.75
N ARG A 142 1.05 14.17 8.54
CA ARG A 142 2.51 14.09 8.64
C ARG A 142 3.14 13.64 7.33
N ALA A 143 4.36 14.10 7.06
CA ALA A 143 5.15 13.64 5.91
C ALA A 143 5.49 12.15 6.06
N ALA A 144 5.18 11.36 5.04
CA ALA A 144 5.44 9.92 5.04
C ALA A 144 6.94 9.59 5.01
N PHE A 145 7.73 10.38 4.32
CA PHE A 145 9.20 10.29 4.26
C PHE A 145 9.81 11.69 4.34
N SER A 146 11.13 11.79 4.58
CA SER A 146 11.86 13.04 4.43
C SER A 146 11.85 13.51 2.97
N GLY A 147 11.84 14.82 2.74
CA GLY A 147 11.82 15.37 1.39
C GLY A 147 11.55 16.86 1.34
N ARG A 148 11.14 17.34 0.18
CA ARG A 148 10.86 18.76 -0.10
C ARG A 148 9.42 18.93 -0.57
N VAL A 149 8.72 19.89 0.00
CA VAL A 149 7.35 20.24 -0.42
C VAL A 149 7.40 20.79 -1.83
N ARG A 150 6.79 20.09 -2.78
CA ARG A 150 6.77 20.53 -4.17
C ARG A 150 5.61 21.46 -4.44
N LEU A 151 4.42 21.16 -3.88
CA LEU A 151 3.21 21.91 -4.18
C LEU A 151 2.31 22.00 -2.95
N THR A 152 1.73 23.19 -2.71
CA THR A 152 0.54 23.38 -1.87
C THR A 152 -0.48 24.15 -2.69
N LYS A 153 -1.69 23.59 -2.88
CA LYS A 153 -2.71 24.18 -3.76
C LYS A 153 -4.12 23.86 -3.29
N TYR A 154 -5.08 24.63 -3.79
CA TYR A 154 -6.50 24.34 -3.63
C TYR A 154 -7.14 24.01 -4.97
N GLU A 155 -7.85 22.87 -5.04
CA GLU A 155 -8.60 22.42 -6.20
C GLU A 155 -10.04 22.08 -5.82
N ARG A 156 -11.00 22.95 -6.16
CA ARG A 156 -12.40 22.85 -5.73
C ARG A 156 -13.08 21.54 -6.14
N GLY A 157 -12.86 21.08 -7.36
CA GLY A 157 -13.52 19.88 -7.95
C GLY A 157 -12.72 18.59 -7.80
N GLY A 158 -11.59 18.62 -7.09
CA GLY A 158 -10.66 17.50 -6.93
C GLY A 158 -10.18 17.35 -5.50
N TYR A 159 -8.88 17.51 -5.29
CA TYR A 159 -8.21 17.28 -3.99
C TYR A 159 -8.59 18.23 -2.86
N GLY A 160 -9.31 19.34 -3.11
CA GLY A 160 -9.50 20.40 -2.12
C GLY A 160 -8.19 21.11 -1.81
N PHE A 161 -7.91 21.42 -0.55
CA PHE A 161 -6.55 21.77 -0.13
C PHE A 161 -5.69 20.50 -0.16
N TYR A 162 -4.53 20.57 -0.79
CA TYR A 162 -3.63 19.44 -0.89
C TYR A 162 -2.16 19.85 -0.90
N VAL A 163 -1.32 18.93 -0.42
CA VAL A 163 0.14 19.05 -0.41
C VAL A 163 0.72 17.90 -1.23
N ILE A 164 1.76 18.19 -2.01
CA ILE A 164 2.61 17.17 -2.64
C ILE A 164 4.01 17.33 -2.07
N VAL A 165 4.56 16.23 -1.55
CA VAL A 165 5.95 16.16 -1.09
C VAL A 165 6.71 15.21 -1.98
N ARG A 166 7.86 15.64 -2.50
CA ARG A 166 8.83 14.79 -3.19
C ARG A 166 9.89 14.36 -2.19
N HIS A 167 10.11 13.06 -2.11
CA HIS A 167 10.94 12.42 -1.12
C HIS A 167 12.32 12.05 -1.67
N GLU A 168 13.30 11.95 -0.79
CA GLU A 168 14.69 11.61 -1.12
C GLU A 168 14.82 10.22 -1.78
N ASN A 169 13.87 9.32 -1.55
CA ASN A 169 13.81 8.00 -2.17
C ASN A 169 13.15 8.00 -3.58
N GLY A 170 12.83 9.17 -4.14
CA GLY A 170 12.23 9.34 -5.47
C GLY A 170 10.70 9.26 -5.52
N LEU A 171 10.05 8.86 -4.43
CA LEU A 171 8.58 8.89 -4.35
C LEU A 171 8.05 10.32 -4.23
N GLU A 172 6.82 10.50 -4.69
CA GLU A 172 5.97 11.62 -4.28
C GLU A 172 4.79 11.09 -3.48
N THR A 173 4.41 11.85 -2.44
CA THR A 173 3.16 11.62 -1.72
C THR A 173 2.23 12.80 -1.86
N VAL A 174 0.93 12.52 -2.04
CA VAL A 174 -0.14 13.51 -2.13
C VAL A 174 -1.04 13.38 -0.92
N TYR A 175 -1.33 14.50 -0.29
CA TYR A 175 -2.21 14.61 0.88
C TYR A 175 -3.36 15.51 0.52
N GLY A 176 -4.56 14.96 0.34
CA GLY A 176 -5.75 15.67 -0.12
C GLY A 176 -6.82 15.88 0.95
N HIS A 177 -7.82 16.66 0.60
CA HIS A 177 -9.00 17.01 1.40
C HIS A 177 -8.67 17.72 2.73
N LEU A 178 -7.51 18.42 2.76
CA LEU A 178 -7.00 19.10 3.93
C LEU A 178 -7.87 20.31 4.34
N SER A 179 -7.74 20.75 5.60
CA SER A 179 -8.35 22.00 6.08
C SER A 179 -7.37 23.16 6.17
N ARG A 180 -6.06 22.84 6.38
CA ARG A 180 -5.01 23.85 6.56
C ARG A 180 -3.65 23.31 6.18
N PHE A 181 -2.82 24.15 5.55
CA PHE A 181 -1.39 23.90 5.37
C PHE A 181 -0.59 24.32 6.59
N LEU A 182 0.43 23.55 6.96
CA LEU A 182 1.43 23.90 7.98
C LEU A 182 2.81 24.13 7.36
N VAL A 183 2.92 23.94 6.04
CA VAL A 183 4.15 24.07 5.24
C VAL A 183 3.87 24.91 4.00
N LYS A 184 4.95 25.36 3.35
CA LYS A 184 4.91 26.11 2.08
C LYS A 184 5.74 25.41 1.01
N PRO A 185 5.49 25.68 -0.29
CA PRO A 185 6.32 25.16 -1.37
C PRO A 185 7.81 25.42 -1.14
N ASN A 186 8.64 24.49 -1.58
CA ASN A 186 10.09 24.47 -1.43
C ASN A 186 10.62 24.27 -0.01
N GLN A 187 9.77 24.10 0.99
CA GLN A 187 10.19 23.78 2.35
C GLN A 187 10.64 22.33 2.45
N TYR A 188 11.81 22.09 3.09
CA TYR A 188 12.24 20.75 3.47
C TYR A 188 11.47 20.27 4.70
N VAL A 189 11.10 19.00 4.69
CA VAL A 189 10.37 18.32 5.76
C VAL A 189 11.05 17.00 6.11
N LYS A 190 11.06 16.67 7.41
CA LYS A 190 11.54 15.38 7.91
C LYS A 190 10.39 14.39 7.93
N VAL A 191 10.70 13.09 7.87
CA VAL A 191 9.74 12.00 8.12
C VAL A 191 9.00 12.25 9.43
N GLY A 192 7.66 12.08 9.42
CA GLY A 192 6.80 12.31 10.58
C GLY A 192 6.55 13.78 10.94
N GLN A 193 7.17 14.73 10.26
CA GLN A 193 6.93 16.16 10.51
C GLN A 193 5.48 16.54 10.16
N PRO A 194 4.76 17.30 11.02
CA PRO A 194 3.47 17.88 10.68
C PRO A 194 3.56 18.77 9.44
N ILE A 195 2.70 18.51 8.43
CA ILE A 195 2.67 19.26 7.16
C ILE A 195 1.32 19.90 6.88
N ALA A 196 0.24 19.39 7.48
CA ALA A 196 -1.11 19.91 7.29
C ALA A 196 -2.05 19.44 8.39
N LEU A 197 -3.28 19.95 8.35
CA LEU A 197 -4.42 19.42 9.10
C LEU A 197 -5.41 18.78 8.13
N SER A 198 -5.95 17.62 8.50
CA SER A 198 -6.98 16.92 7.75
C SER A 198 -8.28 17.73 7.71
N GLY A 199 -9.15 17.46 6.75
CA GLY A 199 -10.37 18.21 6.54
C GLY A 199 -11.44 17.44 5.77
N ASN A 200 -12.25 18.20 5.03
CA ASN A 200 -13.32 17.70 4.17
C ASN A 200 -13.51 18.63 2.96
N THR A 201 -12.42 19.13 2.38
CA THR A 201 -12.44 20.10 1.28
C THR A 201 -12.37 19.41 -0.08
N GLY A 202 -12.75 20.12 -1.15
CA GLY A 202 -12.76 19.58 -2.49
C GLY A 202 -13.87 18.55 -2.73
N ARG A 203 -13.58 17.51 -3.51
CA ARG A 203 -14.53 16.45 -3.84
C ARG A 203 -14.52 15.35 -2.78
N SER A 204 -15.03 15.63 -1.62
CA SER A 204 -15.12 14.72 -0.48
C SER A 204 -16.57 14.55 -0.01
N THR A 205 -16.92 13.35 0.46
CA THR A 205 -18.25 13.03 1.01
C THR A 205 -18.29 13.01 2.54
N GLY A 206 -17.15 13.18 3.20
CA GLY A 206 -17.02 13.18 4.65
C GLY A 206 -15.55 13.36 5.07
N PRO A 207 -15.26 13.67 6.35
CA PRO A 207 -13.91 13.89 6.84
C PRO A 207 -13.01 12.66 6.64
N HIS A 208 -11.91 12.82 5.92
CA HIS A 208 -10.86 11.80 5.71
C HIS A 208 -9.60 12.44 5.15
N LEU A 209 -8.49 11.73 5.19
CA LEU A 209 -7.30 12.05 4.43
C LEU A 209 -7.28 11.19 3.16
N HIS A 210 -7.27 11.82 1.99
CA HIS A 210 -6.90 11.16 0.76
C HIS A 210 -5.36 11.12 0.65
N PHE A 211 -4.78 9.92 0.55
CA PHE A 211 -3.34 9.71 0.51
C PHE A 211 -2.93 8.93 -0.73
N GLU A 212 -1.98 9.48 -1.50
CA GLU A 212 -1.42 8.80 -2.66
C GLU A 212 0.09 8.64 -2.52
N THR A 213 0.62 7.57 -3.11
CA THR A 213 2.03 7.40 -3.43
C THR A 213 2.22 7.38 -4.93
N ARG A 214 3.26 8.06 -5.42
CA ARG A 214 3.54 8.18 -6.86
C ARG A 214 5.04 8.02 -7.11
N TYR A 215 5.38 7.49 -8.27
CA TYR A 215 6.71 7.58 -8.83
C TYR A 215 6.61 8.24 -10.21
N MET A 216 7.27 9.38 -10.39
CA MET A 216 7.26 10.16 -11.62
C MET A 216 5.86 10.33 -12.23
N GLY A 217 4.87 10.69 -11.40
CA GLY A 217 3.48 10.91 -11.79
C GLY A 217 2.62 9.64 -11.91
N TYR A 218 3.20 8.45 -11.89
CA TYR A 218 2.46 7.19 -11.86
C TYR A 218 1.99 6.87 -10.44
N ALA A 219 0.67 6.73 -10.28
CA ALA A 219 0.09 6.39 -8.98
C ALA A 219 0.38 4.92 -8.63
N ILE A 220 0.92 4.69 -7.46
CA ILE A 220 1.22 3.38 -6.88
C ILE A 220 0.17 3.10 -5.80
N ASN A 221 -0.26 1.85 -5.66
CA ASN A 221 -1.13 1.47 -4.54
C ASN A 221 -0.40 1.70 -3.20
N PRO A 222 -0.85 2.63 -2.32
CA PRO A 222 -0.18 2.86 -1.06
C PRO A 222 -0.11 1.62 -0.16
N GLU A 223 -1.07 0.70 -0.27
CA GLU A 223 -1.11 -0.56 0.50
C GLU A 223 -0.06 -1.58 0.03
N ALA A 224 0.59 -1.37 -1.13
CA ALA A 224 1.76 -2.14 -1.53
C ALA A 224 3.05 -1.70 -0.80
N ILE A 225 3.04 -0.51 -0.20
CA ILE A 225 4.17 0.06 0.56
C ILE A 225 3.88 0.03 2.06
N PHE A 226 2.66 0.44 2.48
CA PHE A 226 2.29 0.61 3.89
C PHE A 226 1.26 -0.42 4.32
N ASP A 227 1.53 -1.10 5.41
CA ASP A 227 0.52 -1.82 6.20
C ASP A 227 -0.06 -0.85 7.24
N PHE A 228 -1.19 -0.24 6.88
CA PHE A 228 -1.85 0.75 7.75
C PHE A 228 -2.41 0.14 9.04
N VAL A 229 -2.65 -1.16 9.08
CA VAL A 229 -3.19 -1.87 10.25
C VAL A 229 -2.10 -2.13 11.28
N ASN A 230 -0.95 -2.65 10.83
CA ASN A 230 0.16 -3.01 11.69
C ASN A 230 1.17 -1.88 11.89
N HIS A 231 0.99 -0.74 11.21
CA HIS A 231 1.87 0.43 11.28
C HIS A 231 3.31 0.14 10.86
N VAL A 232 3.48 -0.68 9.84
CA VAL A 232 4.77 -1.06 9.27
C VAL A 232 4.79 -0.88 7.76
N THR A 233 5.95 -0.91 7.12
CA THR A 233 6.05 -1.11 5.68
C THR A 233 5.90 -2.60 5.36
N VAL A 234 5.29 -2.88 4.20
CA VAL A 234 5.12 -4.27 3.70
C VAL A 234 6.48 -4.89 3.38
N THR A 235 7.45 -4.06 2.98
CA THR A 235 8.80 -4.45 2.60
C THR A 235 9.78 -3.30 2.85
N ASP A 236 11.06 -3.59 2.96
CA ASP A 236 12.12 -2.57 3.08
C ASP A 236 12.36 -1.82 1.76
N ASN A 237 12.12 -2.48 0.63
CA ASN A 237 12.29 -1.92 -0.69
C ASN A 237 11.07 -2.24 -1.55
N TYR A 238 10.44 -1.22 -2.08
CA TYR A 238 9.38 -1.35 -3.07
C TYR A 238 9.99 -1.29 -4.48
N THR A 239 9.55 -2.17 -5.37
CA THR A 239 9.93 -2.08 -6.77
C THR A 239 8.79 -1.56 -7.61
N PHE A 240 8.99 -0.38 -8.18
CA PHE A 240 8.13 0.15 -9.22
C PHE A 240 8.42 -0.56 -10.54
N THR A 241 7.37 -0.93 -11.29
CA THR A 241 7.47 -1.36 -12.70
C THR A 241 6.37 -0.69 -13.52
N LYS A 242 6.70 -0.29 -14.73
CA LYS A 242 5.73 0.33 -15.67
C LYS A 242 4.56 -0.60 -15.97
N ASP A 243 4.79 -1.90 -16.07
CA ASP A 243 3.75 -2.88 -16.40
C ASP A 243 2.68 -3.00 -15.33
N THR A 244 3.06 -2.95 -14.05
CA THR A 244 2.10 -2.97 -12.93
C THR A 244 1.09 -1.81 -13.03
N TYR A 245 1.55 -0.64 -13.49
CA TYR A 245 0.69 0.50 -13.72
C TYR A 245 -0.18 0.36 -14.98
N MET A 246 0.38 -0.19 -16.05
CA MET A 246 -0.34 -0.42 -17.32
C MET A 246 -1.45 -1.45 -17.14
N ASP A 247 -1.21 -2.52 -16.40
CA ASP A 247 -2.21 -3.55 -16.05
C ASP A 247 -3.37 -2.96 -15.23
N ALA A 248 -3.09 -2.08 -14.28
CA ALA A 248 -4.11 -1.37 -13.51
C ALA A 248 -5.00 -0.48 -14.42
N ARG A 249 -4.45 0.11 -15.48
CA ARG A 249 -5.19 0.88 -16.49
C ARG A 249 -6.03 -0.02 -17.40
N SER A 250 -5.48 -1.13 -17.87
CA SER A 250 -6.16 -2.07 -18.77
C SER A 250 -7.36 -2.71 -18.10
N ASN A 251 -7.24 -3.06 -16.82
CA ASN A 251 -8.34 -3.61 -16.04
C ASN A 251 -9.45 -2.59 -15.78
N SER A 252 -9.12 -1.29 -15.63
CA SER A 252 -10.14 -0.24 -15.50
C SER A 252 -10.95 -0.03 -16.78
N SER A 253 -10.33 -0.21 -17.95
CA SER A 253 -11.01 -0.08 -19.25
C SER A 253 -11.84 -1.30 -19.64
N ARG A 254 -11.51 -2.50 -19.11
CA ARG A 254 -12.31 -3.72 -19.32
C ARG A 254 -13.55 -3.80 -18.41
N ALA A 255 -13.52 -3.17 -17.24
CA ALA A 255 -14.68 -3.13 -16.33
C ALA A 255 -15.75 -2.09 -16.74
N SER A 256 -15.49 -1.28 -17.77
CA SER A 256 -16.40 -0.25 -18.29
C SER A 256 -17.08 -0.63 -19.62
N ARG A 257 -17.02 -1.93 -20.01
CA ARG A 257 -17.75 -2.49 -21.17
C ARG A 257 -18.74 -3.59 -20.67
#